data_b049efe7c39614c3fee1083ea5f76111
#
_entry.id   b049efe7c39614c3fee1083ea5f76111
#
_cell.length_a   1.000
_cell.length_b   1.000
_cell.length_c   1.000
_cell.angle_alpha   90.00
_cell.angle_beta   90.00
_cell.angle_gamma   90.00
#
_symmetry.space_group_name_H-M   'P 1'
#
loop_
_entity.id
_entity.type
_entity.pdbx_description
1 polymer ?
#
loop_
_entity_poly.entity_id
_entity_poly.type
_entity_poly.pdbx_seq_one_letter_code
_entity_poly.pdbx_strand_id
1 'polypeptide(L)'
;MKNKLIFQIAISLLLARWKQTLVAAIGVTFSITMFITLLSFMTGLNDLLDGLLLNRTAHVRLFKELSISKNQPADVYYKNTKGHNFIRSVKPKNERLDISNSGAIISTLQKDARVLGVAPKITAQVFYNVGAIDLTGVINGIEPLEENRLFKFNDYVTAGNFLDLKNIPNSVILGKGLAQNMMVSIGDVVQVTTSKGERLSLKVVGFFQSGIQDIDKVQSYASIKTTQKLLGASANYITDIQVKLKDILGAPAAAKEFESFYEVDAIDIQTANSQFETGSSIRSLISYAVGITLLIVAGFGIYNILNMMIYEKMDSIAILKAVGFSGGDVNKIFISIALSIGIFGGAMGLLGGFGLSSLIDQIPFNTDSLPTVKTYPINYNPNFYIIGGIFSIITTYFAGY
;
A
#
# COMPACT_ATOMS: atom_id res chain seq x y z
N MET A 1 34.71 44.71 3.07
CA MET A 1 34.40 45.44 1.82
C MET A 1 34.44 44.56 0.59
N LYS A 2 35.45 43.69 0.40
CA LYS A 2 35.66 42.87 -0.80
C LYS A 2 34.50 41.89 -1.12
N ASN A 3 33.94 41.22 -0.13
CA ASN A 3 32.81 40.30 -0.32
C ASN A 3 31.51 40.99 -0.76
N LYS A 4 31.26 42.20 -0.29
CA LYS A 4 30.09 42.99 -0.73
C LYS A 4 30.21 43.41 -2.19
N LEU A 5 31.41 43.72 -2.63
CA LEU A 5 31.70 44.08 -4.03
C LEU A 5 31.54 42.83 -4.98
N ILE A 6 32.03 41.68 -4.55
CA ILE A 6 31.87 40.41 -5.27
C ILE A 6 30.39 40.08 -5.52
N PHE A 7 29.57 40.24 -4.48
CA PHE A 7 28.13 39.99 -4.58
C PHE A 7 27.40 41.02 -5.48
N GLN A 8 27.81 42.30 -5.42
CA GLN A 8 27.27 43.33 -6.31
C GLN A 8 27.62 43.07 -7.78
N ILE A 9 28.86 42.65 -8.06
CA ILE A 9 29.29 42.25 -9.41
C ILE A 9 28.48 41.04 -9.88
N ALA A 10 28.28 40.04 -9.03
CA ALA A 10 27.48 38.85 -9.37
C ALA A 10 26.04 39.22 -9.75
N ILE A 11 25.38 40.06 -8.98
CA ILE A 11 24.02 40.55 -9.29
C ILE A 11 24.00 41.31 -10.62
N SER A 12 24.94 42.19 -10.82
CA SER A 12 25.03 42.97 -12.08
C SER A 12 25.18 42.06 -13.30
N LEU A 13 25.99 41.00 -13.19
CA LEU A 13 26.19 40.02 -14.25
C LEU A 13 24.94 39.16 -14.50
N LEU A 14 24.21 38.79 -13.44
CA LEU A 14 22.93 38.08 -13.53
C LEU A 14 21.88 38.89 -14.28
N LEU A 15 21.76 40.18 -13.93
CA LEU A 15 20.77 41.07 -14.54
C LEU A 15 21.14 41.44 -15.99
N ALA A 16 22.43 41.59 -16.29
CA ALA A 16 22.90 41.84 -17.64
C ALA A 16 22.52 40.76 -18.66
N ARG A 17 22.35 39.50 -18.19
CA ARG A 17 21.95 38.35 -19.04
C ARG A 17 20.73 37.62 -18.44
N TRP A 18 19.72 38.36 -18.04
CA TRP A 18 18.54 37.85 -17.35
C TRP A 18 17.85 36.69 -18.10
N LYS A 19 17.88 36.70 -19.45
CA LYS A 19 17.27 35.61 -20.24
C LYS A 19 17.97 34.27 -20.04
N GLN A 20 19.30 34.19 -20.02
CA GLN A 20 20.07 32.98 -19.79
C GLN A 20 19.93 32.51 -18.34
N THR A 21 19.99 33.45 -17.40
CA THR A 21 19.76 33.20 -15.99
C THR A 21 18.35 32.62 -15.73
N LEU A 22 17.34 33.16 -16.43
CA LEU A 22 15.96 32.68 -16.35
C LEU A 22 15.84 31.25 -16.89
N VAL A 23 16.44 30.94 -18.03
CA VAL A 23 16.43 29.58 -18.59
C VAL A 23 17.07 28.59 -17.63
N ALA A 24 18.21 28.94 -17.01
CA ALA A 24 18.84 28.12 -15.98
C ALA A 24 17.92 27.92 -14.77
N ALA A 25 17.34 28.99 -14.26
CA ALA A 25 16.42 28.94 -13.11
C ALA A 25 15.17 28.10 -13.42
N ILE A 26 14.59 28.26 -14.62
CA ILE A 26 13.43 27.41 -15.06
C ILE A 26 13.82 25.94 -15.11
N GLY A 27 15.03 25.61 -15.62
CA GLY A 27 15.52 24.23 -15.63
C GLY A 27 15.59 23.61 -14.23
N VAL A 28 16.15 24.35 -13.26
CA VAL A 28 16.18 23.95 -11.83
C VAL A 28 14.77 23.80 -11.27
N THR A 29 13.94 24.82 -11.48
CA THR A 29 12.54 24.84 -11.02
C THR A 29 11.78 23.61 -11.54
N PHE A 30 11.83 23.39 -12.85
CA PHE A 30 11.12 22.27 -13.47
C PHE A 30 11.56 20.92 -12.91
N SER A 31 12.86 20.69 -12.79
CA SER A 31 13.39 19.40 -12.32
C SER A 31 13.01 19.12 -10.87
N ILE A 32 13.10 20.12 -10.00
CA ILE A 32 12.70 19.95 -8.59
C ILE A 32 11.18 19.80 -8.47
N THR A 33 10.40 20.55 -9.24
CA THR A 33 8.95 20.40 -9.32
C THR A 33 8.57 18.98 -9.70
N MET A 34 9.16 18.46 -10.80
CA MET A 34 8.86 17.10 -11.28
C MET A 34 9.33 16.02 -10.32
N PHE A 35 10.51 16.18 -9.70
CA PHE A 35 11.02 15.28 -8.68
C PHE A 35 10.04 15.15 -7.49
N ILE A 36 9.63 16.28 -6.91
CA ILE A 36 8.72 16.31 -5.77
C ILE A 36 7.38 15.72 -6.16
N THR A 37 6.80 16.16 -7.27
CA THR A 37 5.47 15.69 -7.71
C THR A 37 5.47 14.19 -7.98
N LEU A 38 6.50 13.66 -8.66
CA LEU A 38 6.61 12.23 -8.96
C LEU A 38 6.70 11.40 -7.67
N LEU A 39 7.58 11.78 -6.74
CA LEU A 39 7.74 11.05 -5.49
C LEU A 39 6.51 11.17 -4.60
N SER A 40 5.91 12.35 -4.50
CA SER A 40 4.68 12.57 -3.74
C SER A 40 3.52 11.72 -4.26
N PHE A 41 3.36 11.65 -5.58
CA PHE A 41 2.32 10.84 -6.21
C PHE A 41 2.57 9.33 -6.05
N MET A 42 3.79 8.86 -6.35
CA MET A 42 4.10 7.43 -6.28
C MET A 42 4.08 6.90 -4.84
N THR A 43 4.55 7.69 -3.89
CA THR A 43 4.46 7.33 -2.46
C THR A 43 3.01 7.35 -2.01
N GLY A 44 2.24 8.37 -2.39
CA GLY A 44 0.81 8.42 -2.10
C GLY A 44 0.03 7.24 -2.67
N LEU A 45 0.36 6.81 -3.89
CA LEU A 45 -0.22 5.60 -4.49
C LEU A 45 0.13 4.33 -3.70
N ASN A 46 1.38 4.19 -3.25
CA ASN A 46 1.77 3.07 -2.39
C ASN A 46 1.02 3.11 -1.06
N ASP A 47 0.94 4.26 -0.41
CA ASP A 47 0.21 4.44 0.86
C ASP A 47 -1.29 4.09 0.71
N LEU A 48 -1.89 4.46 -0.42
CA LEU A 48 -3.27 4.08 -0.74
C LEU A 48 -3.41 2.56 -0.84
N LEU A 49 -2.56 1.93 -1.64
CA LEU A 49 -2.61 0.49 -1.86
C LEU A 49 -2.34 -0.29 -0.57
N ASP A 50 -1.34 0.14 0.20
CA ASP A 50 -1.03 -0.43 1.51
C ASP A 50 -2.21 -0.21 2.49
N GLY A 51 -2.81 0.97 2.49
CA GLY A 51 -3.99 1.27 3.31
C GLY A 51 -5.21 0.40 2.99
N LEU A 52 -5.48 0.14 1.71
CA LEU A 52 -6.54 -0.78 1.28
C LEU A 52 -6.29 -2.20 1.79
N LEU A 53 -5.05 -2.63 1.82
CA LEU A 53 -4.65 -3.94 2.28
C LEU A 53 -4.67 -4.03 3.81
N LEU A 54 -3.98 -3.13 4.51
CA LEU A 54 -3.79 -3.13 5.96
C LEU A 54 -5.09 -2.93 6.74
N ASN A 55 -6.01 -2.11 6.23
CA ASN A 55 -7.28 -1.87 6.91
C ASN A 55 -8.19 -3.10 6.89
N ARG A 56 -8.07 -3.96 5.89
CA ARG A 56 -8.98 -5.08 5.62
C ARG A 56 -8.42 -6.44 6.02
N THR A 57 -7.11 -6.52 6.30
CA THR A 57 -6.44 -7.79 6.59
C THR A 57 -6.06 -7.88 8.06
N ALA A 58 -6.15 -9.06 8.62
CA ALA A 58 -5.61 -9.36 9.93
C ALA A 58 -4.07 -9.21 9.92
N HIS A 59 -3.50 -8.71 11.02
CA HIS A 59 -2.04 -8.69 11.16
C HIS A 59 -1.47 -10.09 11.35
N VAL A 60 -2.21 -10.96 12.02
CA VAL A 60 -1.94 -12.40 12.12
C VAL A 60 -3.25 -13.13 11.91
N ARG A 61 -3.24 -14.15 11.05
CA ARG A 61 -4.35 -15.06 10.81
C ARG A 61 -3.97 -16.44 11.31
N LEU A 62 -4.74 -16.96 12.24
CA LEU A 62 -4.63 -18.35 12.70
C LEU A 62 -5.67 -19.18 11.96
N PHE A 63 -5.28 -20.32 11.47
CA PHE A 63 -6.12 -21.22 10.68
C PHE A 63 -5.60 -22.66 10.81
N LYS A 64 -6.27 -23.59 10.16
CA LYS A 64 -5.80 -24.95 10.06
C LYS A 64 -5.74 -25.35 8.59
N GLU A 65 -4.56 -25.69 8.12
CA GLU A 65 -4.35 -26.17 6.77
C GLU A 65 -4.37 -27.70 6.73
N LEU A 66 -4.91 -28.27 5.65
CA LEU A 66 -4.84 -29.70 5.41
C LEU A 66 -3.42 -30.06 5.01
N SER A 67 -2.60 -30.43 5.98
CA SER A 67 -1.25 -30.85 5.75
C SER A 67 -1.11 -32.38 5.84
N ILE A 68 -0.22 -32.92 5.02
CA ILE A 68 0.16 -34.33 5.13
C ILE A 68 0.90 -34.53 6.46
N SER A 69 0.47 -35.48 7.26
CA SER A 69 1.17 -35.81 8.50
C SER A 69 2.66 -36.07 8.25
N LYS A 70 3.52 -35.35 8.99
CA LYS A 70 4.97 -35.53 8.92
C LYS A 70 5.41 -36.94 9.34
N ASN A 71 4.61 -37.60 10.16
CA ASN A 71 4.85 -38.98 10.65
C ASN A 71 3.89 -39.92 9.96
N GLN A 72 4.27 -40.43 8.80
CA GLN A 72 3.50 -41.46 8.12
C GLN A 72 3.64 -42.80 8.84
N PRO A 73 2.56 -43.64 8.90
CA PRO A 73 2.63 -44.94 9.55
C PRO A 73 3.78 -45.85 9.04
N ALA A 74 4.08 -45.75 7.75
CA ALA A 74 5.20 -46.49 7.14
C ALA A 74 6.56 -46.00 7.69
N ASP A 75 6.75 -44.69 7.87
CA ASP A 75 8.00 -44.14 8.39
C ASP A 75 8.19 -44.49 9.86
N VAL A 76 7.09 -44.57 10.62
CA VAL A 76 7.11 -44.98 12.02
C VAL A 76 7.44 -46.49 12.14
N TYR A 77 6.84 -47.35 11.28
CA TYR A 77 7.04 -48.78 11.31
C TYR A 77 8.44 -49.19 10.84
N TYR A 78 8.94 -48.57 9.76
CA TYR A 78 10.22 -48.88 9.16
C TYR A 78 11.37 -47.98 9.67
N LYS A 79 11.24 -47.34 10.81
CA LYS A 79 12.19 -46.39 11.39
C LYS A 79 13.65 -46.90 11.47
N ASN A 80 13.85 -48.22 11.52
CA ASN A 80 15.17 -48.89 11.63
C ASN A 80 15.65 -49.52 10.31
N THR A 81 14.95 -49.40 9.22
CA THR A 81 15.34 -49.96 7.93
C THR A 81 16.06 -48.91 7.09
N LYS A 82 17.24 -49.26 6.53
CA LYS A 82 18.03 -48.35 5.64
C LYS A 82 17.39 -48.18 4.26
N GLY A 83 16.08 -48.01 4.17
CA GLY A 83 15.33 -47.82 2.93
C GLY A 83 14.58 -46.51 2.90
N HIS A 84 14.33 -45.97 1.71
CA HIS A 84 13.44 -44.81 1.53
C HIS A 84 12.03 -45.29 1.22
N ASN A 85 11.06 -44.90 2.04
CA ASN A 85 9.66 -45.20 1.80
C ASN A 85 9.06 -44.17 0.83
N PHE A 86 8.69 -44.62 -0.37
CA PHE A 86 7.99 -43.79 -1.34
C PHE A 86 6.48 -43.96 -1.18
N ILE A 87 5.82 -43.02 -0.52
CA ILE A 87 4.36 -43.03 -0.36
C ILE A 87 3.76 -42.21 -1.50
N ARG A 88 2.96 -42.85 -2.37
CA ARG A 88 2.23 -42.17 -3.45
C ARG A 88 0.83 -41.79 -2.98
N SER A 89 0.41 -40.53 -3.26
CA SER A 89 -0.94 -40.01 -3.04
C SER A 89 -1.51 -40.19 -1.62
N VAL A 90 -0.85 -39.62 -0.64
CA VAL A 90 -1.43 -39.48 0.70
C VAL A 90 -2.50 -38.39 0.63
N LYS A 91 -3.76 -38.78 0.77
CA LYS A 91 -4.89 -37.84 0.87
C LYS A 91 -5.34 -37.80 2.33
N PRO A 92 -5.43 -36.59 2.94
CA PRO A 92 -6.01 -36.48 4.27
C PRO A 92 -7.46 -36.98 4.22
N LYS A 93 -7.81 -37.86 5.14
CA LYS A 93 -9.17 -38.44 5.21
C LYS A 93 -9.91 -37.78 6.37
N ASN A 94 -10.96 -36.97 6.08
CA ASN A 94 -11.85 -36.36 7.05
C ASN A 94 -11.18 -35.46 8.10
N GLU A 95 -10.19 -34.66 7.72
CA GLU A 95 -9.70 -33.61 8.62
C GLU A 95 -10.70 -32.49 8.74
N ARG A 96 -10.91 -32.06 9.99
CA ARG A 96 -11.70 -30.87 10.30
C ARG A 96 -10.84 -29.62 10.06
N LEU A 97 -11.39 -28.65 9.33
CA LEU A 97 -10.76 -27.36 9.11
C LEU A 97 -10.99 -26.38 10.27
N ASP A 98 -11.76 -26.80 11.29
CA ASP A 98 -12.03 -25.96 12.44
C ASP A 98 -10.86 -25.95 13.43
N ILE A 99 -10.68 -24.79 14.05
CA ILE A 99 -9.71 -24.58 15.12
C ILE A 99 -10.27 -25.17 16.40
N SER A 100 -9.59 -26.20 16.93
CA SER A 100 -9.96 -26.80 18.23
C SER A 100 -9.81 -25.77 19.34
N ASN A 101 -10.72 -25.74 20.30
CA ASN A 101 -10.70 -24.80 21.43
C ASN A 101 -10.67 -23.32 21.05
N SER A 102 -11.25 -22.95 19.89
CA SER A 102 -11.24 -21.59 19.36
C SER A 102 -11.68 -20.54 20.40
N GLY A 103 -12.68 -20.84 21.24
CA GLY A 103 -13.16 -19.93 22.30
C GLY A 103 -12.09 -19.64 23.38
N ALA A 104 -11.31 -20.63 23.78
CA ALA A 104 -10.22 -20.42 24.75
C ALA A 104 -9.07 -19.62 24.12
N ILE A 105 -8.72 -19.92 22.88
CA ILE A 105 -7.71 -19.18 22.13
C ILE A 105 -8.11 -17.69 21.99
N ILE A 106 -9.33 -17.40 21.57
CA ILE A 106 -9.85 -16.05 21.43
C ILE A 106 -9.79 -15.31 22.77
N SER A 107 -10.24 -15.94 23.88
CA SER A 107 -10.22 -15.32 25.21
C SER A 107 -8.81 -15.04 25.71
N THR A 108 -7.83 -15.87 25.37
CA THR A 108 -6.43 -15.67 25.75
C THR A 108 -5.81 -14.54 24.91
N LEU A 109 -6.04 -14.53 23.60
CA LEU A 109 -5.55 -13.48 22.71
C LEU A 109 -6.15 -12.10 23.04
N GLN A 110 -7.40 -12.03 23.47
CA GLN A 110 -8.03 -10.77 23.91
C GLN A 110 -7.38 -10.16 25.15
N LYS A 111 -6.72 -10.99 25.98
CA LYS A 111 -6.00 -10.54 27.19
C LYS A 111 -4.54 -10.15 26.91
N ASP A 112 -4.01 -10.49 25.73
CA ASP A 112 -2.63 -10.13 25.34
C ASP A 112 -2.52 -8.62 25.12
N ALA A 113 -1.60 -7.97 25.84
CA ALA A 113 -1.38 -6.51 25.77
C ALA A 113 -0.99 -6.00 24.38
N ARG A 114 -0.42 -6.86 23.54
CA ARG A 114 0.00 -6.56 22.16
C ARG A 114 -1.17 -6.55 21.19
N VAL A 115 -2.27 -7.24 21.54
CA VAL A 115 -3.44 -7.41 20.68
C VAL A 115 -4.38 -6.21 20.80
N LEU A 116 -4.78 -5.66 19.68
CA LEU A 116 -5.80 -4.62 19.58
C LEU A 116 -7.20 -5.23 19.60
N GLY A 117 -7.36 -6.39 18.98
CA GLY A 117 -8.60 -7.14 18.95
C GLY A 117 -8.51 -8.42 18.15
N VAL A 118 -9.52 -9.26 18.33
CA VAL A 118 -9.64 -10.58 17.73
C VAL A 118 -11.02 -10.73 17.11
N ALA A 119 -11.08 -11.14 15.85
CA ALA A 119 -12.32 -11.43 15.14
C ALA A 119 -12.32 -12.90 14.66
N PRO A 120 -13.22 -13.73 15.20
CA PRO A 120 -13.44 -15.06 14.67
C PRO A 120 -14.09 -15.00 13.29
N LYS A 121 -13.74 -15.94 12.43
CA LYS A 121 -14.25 -16.03 11.07
C LYS A 121 -14.48 -17.48 10.65
N ILE A 122 -15.47 -17.69 9.80
CA ILE A 122 -15.70 -18.96 9.12
C ILE A 122 -15.61 -18.71 7.64
N THR A 123 -14.73 -19.39 6.95
CA THR A 123 -14.61 -19.32 5.50
C THR A 123 -15.12 -20.62 4.89
N ALA A 124 -16.13 -20.53 4.01
CA ALA A 124 -16.69 -21.71 3.35
C ALA A 124 -16.93 -21.46 1.86
N GLN A 125 -16.58 -22.46 1.05
CA GLN A 125 -16.95 -22.49 -0.36
C GLN A 125 -18.40 -22.90 -0.50
N VAL A 126 -19.13 -22.21 -1.35
CA VAL A 126 -20.55 -22.39 -1.57
C VAL A 126 -20.91 -22.21 -3.05
N PHE A 127 -22.07 -22.75 -3.41
CA PHE A 127 -22.69 -22.52 -4.71
C PHE A 127 -23.95 -21.68 -4.50
N TYR A 128 -24.07 -20.57 -5.23
CA TYR A 128 -25.25 -19.74 -5.28
C TYR A 128 -26.14 -20.20 -6.40
N ASN A 129 -27.39 -20.55 -6.08
CA ASN A 129 -28.37 -21.00 -7.04
C ASN A 129 -29.48 -19.94 -7.14
N VAL A 130 -29.62 -19.28 -8.29
CA VAL A 130 -30.65 -18.28 -8.54
C VAL A 130 -31.28 -18.58 -9.91
N GLY A 131 -32.46 -19.17 -9.89
CA GLY A 131 -33.11 -19.64 -11.11
C GLY A 131 -32.26 -20.66 -11.87
N ALA A 132 -31.81 -20.33 -13.08
CA ALA A 132 -30.94 -21.16 -13.92
C ALA A 132 -29.44 -20.81 -13.75
N ILE A 133 -29.08 -19.91 -12.85
CA ILE A 133 -27.69 -19.44 -12.65
C ILE A 133 -27.12 -20.16 -11.45
N ASP A 134 -25.99 -20.84 -11.67
CA ASP A 134 -25.18 -21.47 -10.63
C ASP A 134 -23.80 -20.82 -10.61
N LEU A 135 -23.46 -20.13 -9.52
CA LEU A 135 -22.15 -19.48 -9.34
C LEU A 135 -21.44 -20.02 -8.12
N THR A 136 -20.15 -20.27 -8.27
CA THR A 136 -19.28 -20.60 -7.15
C THR A 136 -18.91 -19.33 -6.40
N GLY A 137 -18.97 -19.40 -5.08
CA GLY A 137 -18.57 -18.27 -4.22
C GLY A 137 -17.97 -18.71 -2.90
N VAL A 138 -17.57 -17.74 -2.13
CA VAL A 138 -17.05 -17.91 -0.77
C VAL A 138 -17.92 -17.08 0.17
N ILE A 139 -18.49 -17.76 1.17
CA ILE A 139 -19.20 -17.09 2.24
C ILE A 139 -18.29 -16.96 3.47
N ASN A 140 -18.19 -15.73 3.97
CA ASN A 140 -17.45 -15.38 5.16
C ASN A 140 -18.42 -15.15 6.31
N GLY A 141 -18.44 -16.06 7.28
CA GLY A 141 -19.16 -15.89 8.53
C GLY A 141 -18.37 -15.01 9.49
N ILE A 142 -18.88 -13.86 9.82
CA ILE A 142 -18.23 -12.85 10.66
C ILE A 142 -19.08 -12.48 11.87
N GLU A 143 -18.45 -11.90 12.89
CA GLU A 143 -19.15 -11.13 13.92
C GLU A 143 -19.21 -9.66 13.47
N PRO A 144 -20.37 -9.14 13.04
CA PRO A 144 -20.44 -7.85 12.33
C PRO A 144 -19.85 -6.68 13.11
N LEU A 145 -20.04 -6.63 14.43
CA LEU A 145 -19.55 -5.53 15.26
C LEU A 145 -18.02 -5.54 15.36
N GLU A 146 -17.42 -6.69 15.59
CA GLU A 146 -15.96 -6.83 15.68
C GLU A 146 -15.29 -6.63 14.32
N GLU A 147 -15.91 -7.16 13.26
CA GLU A 147 -15.41 -6.96 11.90
C GLU A 147 -15.39 -5.46 11.52
N ASN A 148 -16.46 -4.73 11.86
CA ASN A 148 -16.49 -3.29 11.63
C ASN A 148 -15.49 -2.53 12.50
N ARG A 149 -15.36 -2.91 13.78
CA ARG A 149 -14.42 -2.26 14.71
C ARG A 149 -12.97 -2.41 14.26
N LEU A 150 -12.58 -3.60 13.80
CA LEU A 150 -11.19 -3.93 13.47
C LEU A 150 -10.83 -3.65 12.02
N PHE A 151 -11.76 -3.89 11.10
CA PHE A 151 -11.50 -3.86 9.66
C PHE A 151 -12.35 -2.84 8.89
N LYS A 152 -13.09 -1.97 9.61
CA LYS A 152 -13.92 -0.90 9.02
C LYS A 152 -14.86 -1.41 7.92
N PHE A 153 -15.48 -2.57 8.17
CA PHE A 153 -16.31 -3.25 7.17
C PHE A 153 -17.42 -2.37 6.59
N ASN A 154 -18.01 -1.48 7.40
CA ASN A 154 -19.05 -0.55 6.97
C ASN A 154 -18.60 0.38 5.83
N ASP A 155 -17.32 0.76 5.76
CA ASP A 155 -16.80 1.68 4.74
C ASP A 155 -16.86 1.07 3.32
N TYR A 156 -17.00 -0.25 3.25
CA TYR A 156 -17.07 -1.02 2.01
C TYR A 156 -18.50 -1.45 1.64
N VAL A 157 -19.47 -1.24 2.53
CA VAL A 157 -20.90 -1.51 2.25
C VAL A 157 -21.46 -0.36 1.44
N THR A 158 -21.73 -0.60 0.15
CA THR A 158 -22.20 0.42 -0.79
C THR A 158 -23.71 0.57 -0.80
N ALA A 159 -24.44 -0.45 -0.36
CA ALA A 159 -25.89 -0.44 -0.25
C ALA A 159 -26.36 -1.40 0.86
N GLY A 160 -27.41 -1.03 1.58
CA GLY A 160 -27.91 -1.77 2.74
C GLY A 160 -27.20 -1.35 4.05
N ASN A 161 -27.34 -2.19 5.08
CA ASN A 161 -26.76 -1.94 6.39
C ASN A 161 -26.03 -3.20 6.90
N PHE A 162 -24.75 -3.06 7.29
CA PHE A 162 -23.99 -4.20 7.81
C PHE A 162 -24.54 -4.78 9.12
N LEU A 163 -25.24 -3.98 9.93
CA LEU A 163 -25.88 -4.43 11.17
C LEU A 163 -27.01 -5.42 10.91
N ASP A 164 -27.59 -5.43 9.72
CA ASP A 164 -28.65 -6.38 9.33
C ASP A 164 -28.15 -7.82 9.34
N LEU A 165 -26.83 -8.06 9.18
CA LEU A 165 -26.24 -9.38 9.37
C LEU A 165 -26.40 -9.91 10.80
N LYS A 166 -26.47 -9.03 11.79
CA LYS A 166 -26.70 -9.39 13.19
C LYS A 166 -28.19 -9.48 13.51
N ASN A 167 -28.98 -8.56 12.97
CA ASN A 167 -30.38 -8.37 13.35
C ASN A 167 -31.34 -9.29 12.59
N ILE A 168 -31.00 -9.63 11.34
CA ILE A 168 -31.85 -10.46 10.47
C ILE A 168 -31.20 -11.86 10.34
N PRO A 169 -31.87 -12.91 10.83
CA PRO A 169 -31.35 -14.26 10.69
C PRO A 169 -31.36 -14.70 9.21
N ASN A 170 -30.41 -15.56 8.84
CA ASN A 170 -30.21 -16.07 7.49
C ASN A 170 -30.10 -14.93 6.45
N SER A 171 -29.33 -13.90 6.78
CA SER A 171 -29.05 -12.76 5.90
C SER A 171 -27.64 -12.84 5.33
N VAL A 172 -27.44 -12.18 4.19
CA VAL A 172 -26.16 -12.13 3.47
C VAL A 172 -25.94 -10.75 2.85
N ILE A 173 -24.71 -10.27 2.91
CA ILE A 173 -24.21 -9.15 2.10
C ILE A 173 -23.36 -9.73 0.99
N LEU A 174 -23.71 -9.45 -0.25
CA LEU A 174 -23.04 -9.97 -1.44
C LEU A 174 -22.00 -8.96 -1.95
N GLY A 175 -20.94 -9.47 -2.55
CA GLY A 175 -20.08 -8.63 -3.38
C GLY A 175 -20.89 -8.04 -4.55
N LYS A 176 -20.66 -6.78 -4.86
CA LYS A 176 -21.42 -6.07 -5.93
C LYS A 176 -21.32 -6.80 -7.26
N GLY A 177 -20.14 -7.30 -7.62
CA GLY A 177 -19.93 -8.09 -8.83
C GLY A 177 -20.66 -9.43 -8.81
N LEU A 178 -20.72 -10.10 -7.65
CA LEU A 178 -21.47 -11.34 -7.47
C LEU A 178 -22.98 -11.09 -7.61
N ALA A 179 -23.51 -10.04 -6.99
CA ALA A 179 -24.91 -9.65 -7.09
C ALA A 179 -25.33 -9.30 -8.53
N GLN A 180 -24.48 -8.57 -9.25
CA GLN A 180 -24.70 -8.24 -10.67
C GLN A 180 -24.75 -9.49 -11.53
N ASN A 181 -23.84 -10.45 -11.34
CA ASN A 181 -23.82 -11.70 -12.09
C ASN A 181 -25.05 -12.56 -11.83
N MET A 182 -25.62 -12.49 -10.62
CA MET A 182 -26.84 -13.20 -10.24
C MET A 182 -28.12 -12.41 -10.56
N MET A 183 -28.00 -11.13 -10.94
CA MET A 183 -29.13 -10.21 -11.19
C MET A 183 -30.07 -10.09 -9.97
N VAL A 184 -29.50 -10.06 -8.75
CA VAL A 184 -30.28 -9.96 -7.50
C VAL A 184 -30.22 -8.56 -6.91
N SER A 185 -31.31 -8.20 -6.24
CA SER A 185 -31.51 -6.93 -5.54
C SER A 185 -31.59 -7.12 -4.03
N ILE A 186 -31.45 -6.03 -3.27
CA ILE A 186 -31.67 -6.06 -1.82
C ILE A 186 -33.13 -6.46 -1.52
N GLY A 187 -33.29 -7.43 -0.63
CA GLY A 187 -34.58 -8.02 -0.28
C GLY A 187 -34.84 -9.37 -0.92
N ASP A 188 -34.16 -9.69 -2.02
CA ASP A 188 -34.27 -11.00 -2.68
C ASP A 188 -33.73 -12.12 -1.81
N VAL A 189 -34.18 -13.35 -2.12
CA VAL A 189 -33.72 -14.55 -1.44
C VAL A 189 -32.91 -15.39 -2.40
N VAL A 190 -31.66 -15.67 -2.03
CA VAL A 190 -30.74 -16.53 -2.78
C VAL A 190 -30.62 -17.88 -2.09
N GLN A 191 -30.64 -18.95 -2.87
CA GLN A 191 -30.38 -20.28 -2.35
C GLN A 191 -28.87 -20.56 -2.38
N VAL A 192 -28.33 -21.00 -1.24
CA VAL A 192 -26.92 -21.31 -1.11
C VAL A 192 -26.76 -22.79 -0.78
N THR A 193 -25.89 -23.47 -1.53
CA THR A 193 -25.61 -24.90 -1.37
C THR A 193 -24.12 -25.07 -0.97
N THR A 194 -23.85 -25.86 0.05
CA THR A 194 -22.48 -26.20 0.44
C THR A 194 -21.93 -27.35 -0.40
N SER A 195 -20.61 -27.57 -0.37
CA SER A 195 -19.97 -28.74 -0.99
C SER A 195 -20.45 -30.08 -0.46
N LYS A 196 -21.10 -30.09 0.72
CA LYS A 196 -21.72 -31.29 1.32
C LYS A 196 -23.18 -31.48 0.91
N GLY A 197 -23.75 -30.58 0.12
CA GLY A 197 -25.14 -30.64 -0.33
C GLY A 197 -26.16 -29.99 0.61
N GLU A 198 -25.72 -29.42 1.74
CA GLU A 198 -26.60 -28.65 2.64
C GLU A 198 -27.06 -27.38 1.94
N ARG A 199 -28.33 -27.04 2.11
CA ARG A 199 -28.98 -25.90 1.45
C ARG A 199 -29.58 -24.94 2.47
N LEU A 200 -29.38 -23.64 2.25
CA LEU A 200 -30.00 -22.60 3.06
C LEU A 200 -30.40 -21.43 2.17
N SER A 201 -31.61 -20.93 2.38
CA SER A 201 -32.09 -19.71 1.74
C SER A 201 -31.61 -18.50 2.56
N LEU A 202 -30.91 -17.56 1.91
CA LEU A 202 -30.38 -16.36 2.54
C LEU A 202 -31.02 -15.12 1.93
N LYS A 203 -31.47 -14.19 2.79
CA LYS A 203 -32.01 -12.89 2.37
C LYS A 203 -30.85 -11.93 2.09
N VAL A 204 -30.84 -11.32 0.92
CA VAL A 204 -29.87 -10.28 0.56
C VAL A 204 -30.22 -8.98 1.30
N VAL A 205 -29.35 -8.51 2.17
CA VAL A 205 -29.54 -7.30 2.99
C VAL A 205 -28.63 -6.14 2.60
N GLY A 206 -27.66 -6.38 1.73
CA GLY A 206 -26.75 -5.33 1.26
C GLY A 206 -25.74 -5.82 0.25
N PHE A 207 -25.00 -4.86 -0.28
CA PHE A 207 -23.88 -5.10 -1.20
C PHE A 207 -22.61 -4.45 -0.65
N PHE A 208 -21.50 -5.15 -0.79
CA PHE A 208 -20.18 -4.57 -0.50
C PHE A 208 -19.35 -4.46 -1.78
N GLN A 209 -18.40 -3.54 -1.77
CA GLN A 209 -17.46 -3.33 -2.84
C GLN A 209 -16.06 -3.10 -2.28
N SER A 210 -15.17 -4.02 -2.59
CA SER A 210 -13.81 -4.03 -2.02
C SER A 210 -12.82 -3.19 -2.82
N GLY A 211 -13.14 -2.94 -4.08
CA GLY A 211 -12.19 -2.38 -5.03
C GLY A 211 -11.34 -3.41 -5.77
N ILE A 212 -11.39 -4.67 -5.35
CA ILE A 212 -10.72 -5.79 -6.02
C ILE A 212 -11.78 -6.64 -6.69
N GLN A 213 -11.82 -6.64 -8.01
CA GLN A 213 -12.88 -7.24 -8.80
C GLN A 213 -13.07 -8.74 -8.51
N ASP A 214 -11.97 -9.48 -8.31
CA ASP A 214 -12.02 -10.91 -8.04
C ASP A 214 -12.65 -11.21 -6.66
N ILE A 215 -12.46 -10.33 -5.69
CA ILE A 215 -13.12 -10.40 -4.38
C ILE A 215 -14.61 -10.11 -4.52
N ASP A 216 -14.94 -9.02 -5.22
CA ASP A 216 -16.32 -8.54 -5.37
C ASP A 216 -17.21 -9.47 -6.17
N LYS A 217 -16.62 -10.33 -7.03
CA LYS A 217 -17.33 -11.36 -7.82
C LYS A 217 -17.53 -12.68 -7.11
N VAL A 218 -16.81 -12.95 -6.03
CA VAL A 218 -16.75 -14.28 -5.43
C VAL A 218 -17.17 -14.28 -3.95
N GLN A 219 -16.85 -13.20 -3.22
CA GLN A 219 -17.07 -13.19 -1.77
C GLN A 219 -18.44 -12.64 -1.37
N SER A 220 -18.92 -13.17 -0.23
CA SER A 220 -20.09 -12.69 0.48
C SER A 220 -19.85 -12.76 1.99
N TYR A 221 -20.65 -12.06 2.76
CA TYR A 221 -20.58 -12.01 4.21
C TYR A 221 -21.91 -12.35 4.84
N ALA A 222 -21.86 -13.19 5.87
CA ALA A 222 -23.01 -13.53 6.71
C ALA A 222 -22.61 -13.52 8.19
N SER A 223 -23.55 -13.64 9.11
CA SER A 223 -23.19 -13.83 10.51
C SER A 223 -22.57 -15.22 10.74
N ILE A 224 -21.68 -15.35 11.74
CA ILE A 224 -21.13 -16.65 12.17
C ILE A 224 -22.24 -17.68 12.37
N LYS A 225 -23.33 -17.31 13.07
CA LYS A 225 -24.47 -18.19 13.32
C LYS A 225 -25.13 -18.68 12.03
N THR A 226 -25.31 -17.80 11.06
CA THR A 226 -25.89 -18.15 9.74
C THR A 226 -24.99 -19.15 9.01
N THR A 227 -23.66 -18.90 9.03
CA THR A 227 -22.69 -19.76 8.35
C THR A 227 -22.54 -21.11 9.04
N GLN A 228 -22.55 -21.15 10.37
CA GLN A 228 -22.60 -22.43 11.13
C GLN A 228 -23.83 -23.26 10.78
N LYS A 229 -24.99 -22.60 10.71
CA LYS A 229 -26.26 -23.24 10.31
C LYS A 229 -26.18 -23.78 8.87
N LEU A 230 -25.63 -23.00 7.95
CA LEU A 230 -25.42 -23.41 6.54
C LEU A 230 -24.52 -24.64 6.43
N LEU A 231 -23.50 -24.73 7.27
CA LEU A 231 -22.54 -25.85 7.26
C LEU A 231 -23.00 -27.07 8.06
N GLY A 232 -24.15 -26.99 8.76
CA GLY A 232 -24.56 -28.00 9.73
C GLY A 232 -23.54 -28.20 10.86
N ALA A 233 -22.79 -27.15 11.21
CA ALA A 233 -21.68 -27.18 12.14
C ALA A 233 -22.10 -26.77 13.56
N SER A 234 -21.28 -27.12 14.55
CA SER A 234 -21.49 -26.73 15.95
C SER A 234 -21.29 -25.23 16.17
N ALA A 235 -21.82 -24.71 17.27
CA ALA A 235 -21.68 -23.29 17.66
C ALA A 235 -20.22 -22.86 17.92
N ASN A 236 -19.31 -23.80 18.14
CA ASN A 236 -17.88 -23.54 18.36
C ASN A 236 -17.04 -23.70 17.08
N TYR A 237 -17.67 -23.97 15.95
CA TYR A 237 -16.99 -24.17 14.68
C TYR A 237 -16.49 -22.84 14.16
N ILE A 238 -15.18 -22.64 14.10
CA ILE A 238 -14.46 -21.48 13.59
C ILE A 238 -13.30 -21.98 12.75
N THR A 239 -13.14 -21.47 11.53
CA THR A 239 -12.04 -21.87 10.63
C THR A 239 -10.85 -20.94 10.73
N ASP A 240 -11.07 -19.69 11.08
CA ASP A 240 -10.06 -18.64 11.11
C ASP A 240 -10.21 -17.76 12.36
N ILE A 241 -9.09 -17.39 12.95
CA ILE A 241 -9.06 -16.36 14.00
C ILE A 241 -8.18 -15.23 13.47
N GLN A 242 -8.80 -14.09 13.24
CA GLN A 242 -8.14 -12.89 12.77
C GLN A 242 -7.70 -12.04 13.95
N VAL A 243 -6.39 -11.78 14.03
CA VAL A 243 -5.80 -11.00 15.13
C VAL A 243 -5.26 -9.69 14.58
N LYS A 244 -5.67 -8.59 15.17
CA LYS A 244 -5.11 -7.27 14.89
C LYS A 244 -4.23 -6.84 16.05
N LEU A 245 -2.96 -6.55 15.76
CA LEU A 245 -1.97 -6.12 16.74
C LEU A 245 -1.95 -4.59 16.82
N LYS A 246 -1.46 -4.06 17.93
CA LYS A 246 -1.21 -2.62 18.10
C LYS A 246 -0.04 -2.15 17.23
N ASP A 247 1.00 -3.00 17.11
CA ASP A 247 2.15 -2.79 16.24
C ASP A 247 2.23 -3.88 15.18
N ILE A 248 2.12 -3.47 13.91
CA ILE A 248 2.17 -4.36 12.76
C ILE A 248 3.57 -4.96 12.54
N LEU A 249 4.63 -4.26 12.92
CA LEU A 249 6.00 -4.74 12.75
C LEU A 249 6.29 -5.97 13.61
N GLY A 250 5.54 -6.16 14.68
CA GLY A 250 5.60 -7.35 15.54
C GLY A 250 4.85 -8.57 14.98
N ALA A 251 4.14 -8.46 13.85
CA ALA A 251 3.29 -9.53 13.33
C ALA A 251 4.04 -10.83 13.00
N PRO A 252 5.23 -10.82 12.34
CA PRO A 252 5.95 -12.06 12.04
C PRO A 252 6.41 -12.83 13.30
N ALA A 253 6.83 -12.10 14.34
CA ALA A 253 7.22 -12.71 15.61
C ALA A 253 6.01 -13.28 16.35
N ALA A 254 4.90 -12.51 16.40
CA ALA A 254 3.66 -12.94 17.01
C ALA A 254 3.04 -14.15 16.31
N ALA A 255 3.09 -14.22 14.96
CA ALA A 255 2.59 -15.36 14.22
C ALA A 255 3.31 -16.66 14.60
N LYS A 256 4.64 -16.64 14.65
CA LYS A 256 5.44 -17.82 15.05
C LYS A 256 5.19 -18.24 16.50
N GLU A 257 5.02 -17.27 17.40
CA GLU A 257 4.70 -17.52 18.79
C GLU A 257 3.32 -18.17 18.93
N PHE A 258 2.29 -17.62 18.26
CA PHE A 258 0.93 -18.15 18.30
C PHE A 258 0.82 -19.51 17.64
N GLU A 259 1.51 -19.74 16.52
CA GLU A 259 1.61 -21.05 15.84
C GLU A 259 2.12 -22.12 16.80
N SER A 260 3.23 -21.84 17.48
CA SER A 260 3.84 -22.76 18.43
C SER A 260 3.00 -22.98 19.69
N PHE A 261 2.35 -21.92 20.22
CA PHE A 261 1.62 -21.99 21.48
C PHE A 261 0.26 -22.65 21.35
N TYR A 262 -0.46 -22.39 20.24
CA TYR A 262 -1.81 -22.91 20.02
C TYR A 262 -1.87 -24.15 19.14
N GLU A 263 -0.75 -24.62 18.61
CA GLU A 263 -0.66 -25.77 17.69
C GLU A 263 -1.60 -25.61 16.47
N VAL A 264 -1.64 -24.39 15.89
CA VAL A 264 -2.40 -24.03 14.70
C VAL A 264 -1.47 -23.40 13.69
N ASP A 265 -1.82 -23.42 12.42
CA ASP A 265 -1.06 -22.67 11.42
C ASP A 265 -1.29 -21.17 11.62
N ALA A 266 -0.24 -20.38 11.46
CA ALA A 266 -0.30 -18.93 11.56
C ALA A 266 0.43 -18.27 10.40
N ILE A 267 -0.20 -17.25 9.81
CA ILE A 267 0.41 -16.43 8.79
C ILE A 267 0.34 -14.98 9.17
N ASP A 268 1.45 -14.27 9.10
CA ASP A 268 1.50 -12.83 9.30
C ASP A 268 1.17 -12.08 8.01
N ILE A 269 0.81 -10.80 8.14
CA ILE A 269 0.39 -9.95 7.04
C ILE A 269 1.50 -9.72 6.00
N GLN A 270 2.77 -9.63 6.42
CA GLN A 270 3.90 -9.44 5.51
C GLN A 270 4.09 -10.68 4.64
N THR A 271 4.08 -11.87 5.24
CA THR A 271 4.18 -13.14 4.51
C THR A 271 2.98 -13.37 3.60
N ALA A 272 1.76 -13.12 4.08
CA ALA A 272 0.52 -13.28 3.31
C ALA A 272 0.47 -12.35 2.09
N ASN A 273 1.08 -11.16 2.17
CA ASN A 273 1.06 -10.14 1.14
C ASN A 273 2.43 -9.89 0.49
N SER A 274 3.35 -10.82 0.59
CA SER A 274 4.74 -10.67 0.11
C SER A 274 4.85 -10.26 -1.37
N GLN A 275 3.96 -10.75 -2.23
CA GLN A 275 3.91 -10.36 -3.64
C GLN A 275 3.52 -8.87 -3.81
N PHE A 276 2.61 -8.40 -2.98
CA PHE A 276 2.15 -7.02 -2.99
C PHE A 276 3.23 -6.06 -2.47
N GLU A 277 3.90 -6.43 -1.39
CA GLU A 277 5.03 -5.70 -0.82
C GLU A 277 6.20 -5.63 -1.81
N THR A 278 6.50 -6.72 -2.50
CA THR A 278 7.48 -6.73 -3.59
C THR A 278 7.10 -5.75 -4.70
N GLY A 279 5.84 -5.73 -5.11
CA GLY A 279 5.32 -4.79 -6.11
C GLY A 279 5.45 -3.32 -5.66
N SER A 280 5.16 -3.01 -4.39
CA SER A 280 5.32 -1.68 -3.80
C SER A 280 6.78 -1.25 -3.77
N SER A 281 7.68 -2.15 -3.37
CA SER A 281 9.13 -1.91 -3.34
C SER A 281 9.70 -1.64 -4.74
N ILE A 282 9.27 -2.40 -5.76
CA ILE A 282 9.69 -2.19 -7.15
C ILE A 282 9.21 -0.83 -7.65
N ARG A 283 7.95 -0.44 -7.41
CA ARG A 283 7.42 0.88 -7.79
C ARG A 283 8.21 2.01 -7.13
N SER A 284 8.52 1.87 -5.84
CA SER A 284 9.34 2.84 -5.10
C SER A 284 10.74 2.95 -5.70
N LEU A 285 11.39 1.82 -5.99
CA LEU A 285 12.71 1.79 -6.61
C LEU A 285 12.72 2.51 -7.96
N ILE A 286 11.73 2.24 -8.82
CA ILE A 286 11.59 2.90 -10.13
C ILE A 286 11.40 4.41 -9.93
N SER A 287 10.55 4.82 -8.98
CA SER A 287 10.27 6.23 -8.72
C SER A 287 11.51 6.98 -8.23
N TYR A 288 12.29 6.40 -7.32
CA TYR A 288 13.56 6.96 -6.89
C TYR A 288 14.58 7.01 -8.02
N ALA A 289 14.70 5.95 -8.83
CA ALA A 289 15.62 5.93 -9.96
C ALA A 289 15.30 7.02 -10.99
N VAL A 290 14.03 7.17 -11.36
CA VAL A 290 13.58 8.25 -12.26
C VAL A 290 13.80 9.62 -11.63
N GLY A 291 13.44 9.80 -10.35
CA GLY A 291 13.64 11.05 -9.63
C GLY A 291 15.12 11.46 -9.58
N ILE A 292 16.01 10.55 -9.23
CA ILE A 292 17.47 10.79 -9.22
C ILE A 292 17.97 11.14 -10.63
N THR A 293 17.50 10.42 -11.65
CA THR A 293 17.88 10.70 -13.05
C THR A 293 17.45 12.11 -13.46
N LEU A 294 16.24 12.55 -13.11
CA LEU A 294 15.77 13.92 -13.36
C LEU A 294 16.68 14.96 -12.69
N LEU A 295 17.10 14.71 -11.45
CA LEU A 295 18.01 15.60 -10.73
C LEU A 295 19.39 15.64 -11.41
N ILE A 296 19.95 14.50 -11.84
CA ILE A 296 21.23 14.45 -12.54
C ILE A 296 21.17 15.23 -13.86
N VAL A 297 20.12 15.04 -14.65
CA VAL A 297 19.92 15.77 -15.92
C VAL A 297 19.82 17.28 -15.67
N ALA A 298 19.14 17.69 -14.60
CA ALA A 298 19.10 19.09 -14.17
C ALA A 298 20.50 19.62 -13.86
N GLY A 299 21.30 18.85 -13.14
CA GLY A 299 22.69 19.21 -12.81
C GLY A 299 23.54 19.48 -14.04
N PHE A 300 23.46 18.60 -15.05
CA PHE A 300 24.15 18.79 -16.32
C PHE A 300 23.64 20.03 -17.07
N GLY A 301 22.33 20.28 -17.06
CA GLY A 301 21.74 21.48 -17.65
C GLY A 301 22.29 22.78 -17.04
N ILE A 302 22.35 22.83 -15.70
CA ILE A 302 22.90 23.96 -14.96
C ILE A 302 24.38 24.15 -15.31
N TYR A 303 25.16 23.06 -15.24
CA TYR A 303 26.60 23.11 -15.58
C TYR A 303 26.84 23.66 -16.99
N ASN A 304 26.12 23.19 -18.00
CA ASN A 304 26.27 23.65 -19.37
C ASN A 304 25.97 25.14 -19.53
N ILE A 305 24.90 25.64 -18.88
CA ILE A 305 24.51 27.04 -18.95
C ILE A 305 25.55 27.93 -18.24
N LEU A 306 26.02 27.52 -17.07
CA LEU A 306 27.04 28.27 -16.33
C LEU A 306 28.37 28.27 -17.08
N ASN A 307 28.76 27.16 -17.66
CA ASN A 307 29.99 27.06 -18.47
C ASN A 307 29.94 27.97 -19.69
N MET A 308 28.80 27.98 -20.40
CA MET A 308 28.57 28.93 -21.49
C MET A 308 28.66 30.40 -21.01
N MET A 309 28.08 30.73 -19.87
CA MET A 309 28.16 32.07 -19.26
C MET A 309 29.61 32.47 -18.95
N ILE A 310 30.44 31.53 -18.45
CA ILE A 310 31.86 31.77 -18.18
C ILE A 310 32.60 32.09 -19.47
N TYR A 311 32.44 31.28 -20.52
CA TYR A 311 33.08 31.53 -21.81
C TYR A 311 32.72 32.87 -22.43
N GLU A 312 31.45 33.28 -22.38
CA GLU A 312 30.98 34.56 -22.89
C GLU A 312 31.49 35.77 -22.08
N LYS A 313 31.97 35.54 -20.85
CA LYS A 313 32.49 36.59 -19.96
C LYS A 313 34.03 36.61 -19.84
N MET A 314 34.74 35.88 -20.71
CA MET A 314 36.19 35.78 -20.67
C MET A 314 36.87 37.18 -20.71
N ASP A 315 36.36 38.10 -21.53
CA ASP A 315 36.88 39.47 -21.58
C ASP A 315 36.65 40.24 -20.29
N SER A 316 35.46 40.08 -19.69
CA SER A 316 35.15 40.71 -18.39
C SER A 316 36.01 40.14 -17.27
N ILE A 317 36.29 38.83 -17.31
CA ILE A 317 37.21 38.13 -16.39
C ILE A 317 38.63 38.65 -16.55
N ALA A 318 39.09 38.87 -17.79
CA ALA A 318 40.43 39.42 -18.07
C ALA A 318 40.55 40.85 -17.50
N ILE A 319 39.54 41.69 -17.69
CA ILE A 319 39.51 43.06 -17.14
C ILE A 319 39.51 42.98 -15.59
N LEU A 320 38.72 42.16 -14.95
CA LEU A 320 38.72 42.00 -13.49
C LEU A 320 40.11 41.58 -12.97
N LYS A 321 40.79 40.67 -13.63
CA LYS A 321 42.17 40.24 -13.28
C LYS A 321 43.15 41.41 -13.48
N ALA A 322 43.01 42.20 -14.53
CA ALA A 322 43.88 43.33 -14.78
C ALA A 322 43.73 44.44 -13.73
N VAL A 323 42.53 44.60 -13.14
CA VAL A 323 42.26 45.55 -12.04
C VAL A 323 42.64 44.98 -10.67
N GLY A 324 43.19 43.74 -10.60
CA GLY A 324 43.75 43.19 -9.36
C GLY A 324 42.87 42.19 -8.63
N PHE A 325 41.84 41.64 -9.27
CA PHE A 325 41.10 40.49 -8.69
C PHE A 325 41.89 39.20 -8.85
N SER A 326 41.97 38.40 -7.77
CA SER A 326 42.59 37.07 -7.84
C SER A 326 41.68 36.07 -8.54
N GLY A 327 42.24 34.96 -9.01
CA GLY A 327 41.45 33.87 -9.56
C GLY A 327 40.37 33.34 -8.60
N GLY A 328 40.66 33.33 -7.29
CA GLY A 328 39.72 32.93 -6.25
C GLY A 328 38.57 33.95 -6.08
N ASP A 329 38.82 35.22 -6.35
CA ASP A 329 37.74 36.26 -6.29
C ASP A 329 36.78 36.10 -7.47
N VAL A 330 37.32 35.79 -8.64
CA VAL A 330 36.53 35.52 -9.87
C VAL A 330 35.67 34.26 -9.66
N ASN A 331 36.26 33.19 -9.11
CA ASN A 331 35.53 31.96 -8.80
C ASN A 331 34.37 32.22 -7.82
N LYS A 332 34.59 33.02 -6.77
CA LYS A 332 33.51 33.43 -5.86
C LYS A 332 32.37 34.18 -6.54
N ILE A 333 32.64 34.98 -7.57
CA ILE A 333 31.61 35.68 -8.35
C ILE A 333 30.72 34.61 -9.07
N PHE A 334 31.30 33.66 -9.77
CA PHE A 334 30.55 32.62 -10.49
C PHE A 334 29.82 31.66 -9.55
N ILE A 335 30.41 31.27 -8.43
CA ILE A 335 29.73 30.50 -7.38
C ILE A 335 28.52 31.28 -6.84
N SER A 336 28.65 32.60 -6.62
CA SER A 336 27.54 33.44 -6.17
C SER A 336 26.42 33.52 -7.21
N ILE A 337 26.75 33.57 -8.49
CA ILE A 337 25.79 33.52 -9.60
C ILE A 337 25.05 32.15 -9.58
N ALA A 338 25.81 31.07 -9.53
CA ALA A 338 25.29 29.71 -9.52
C ALA A 338 24.35 29.48 -8.33
N LEU A 339 24.80 29.84 -7.11
CA LEU A 339 23.98 29.72 -5.90
C LEU A 339 22.72 30.58 -5.96
N SER A 340 22.78 31.79 -6.51
CA SER A 340 21.60 32.62 -6.69
C SER A 340 20.55 31.96 -7.60
N ILE A 341 21.01 31.35 -8.70
CA ILE A 341 20.15 30.56 -9.61
C ILE A 341 19.57 29.35 -8.87
N GLY A 342 20.40 28.62 -8.12
CA GLY A 342 19.97 27.47 -7.35
C GLY A 342 18.97 27.79 -6.26
N ILE A 343 19.20 28.83 -5.48
CA ILE A 343 18.29 29.26 -4.41
C ILE A 343 16.95 29.72 -4.99
N PHE A 344 16.98 30.57 -6.01
CA PHE A 344 15.76 31.08 -6.63
C PHE A 344 15.00 29.97 -7.36
N GLY A 345 15.68 29.22 -8.25
CA GLY A 345 15.10 28.10 -8.98
C GLY A 345 14.64 26.98 -8.05
N GLY A 346 15.43 26.70 -7.00
CA GLY A 346 15.09 25.75 -5.94
C GLY A 346 13.82 26.14 -5.20
N ALA A 347 13.74 27.39 -4.70
CA ALA A 347 12.56 27.87 -4.00
C ALA A 347 11.30 27.83 -4.89
N MET A 348 11.42 28.28 -6.14
CA MET A 348 10.32 28.19 -7.10
C MET A 348 9.97 26.73 -7.43
N GLY A 349 10.95 25.83 -7.47
CA GLY A 349 10.74 24.40 -7.66
C GLY A 349 10.02 23.71 -6.49
N LEU A 350 10.35 24.09 -5.26
CA LEU A 350 9.63 23.63 -4.06
C LEU A 350 8.17 24.10 -4.07
N LEU A 351 7.94 25.37 -4.37
CA LEU A 351 6.59 25.94 -4.50
C LEU A 351 5.82 25.29 -5.66
N GLY A 352 6.47 25.10 -6.80
CA GLY A 352 5.89 24.45 -7.97
C GLY A 352 5.54 22.98 -7.68
N GLY A 353 6.43 22.25 -7.00
CA GLY A 353 6.20 20.87 -6.58
C GLY A 353 5.01 20.74 -5.63
N PHE A 354 4.92 21.60 -4.63
CA PHE A 354 3.77 21.67 -3.74
C PHE A 354 2.48 22.04 -4.50
N GLY A 355 2.54 23.07 -5.34
CA GLY A 355 1.38 23.54 -6.12
C GLY A 355 0.86 22.48 -7.07
N LEU A 356 1.76 21.80 -7.83
CA LEU A 356 1.38 20.75 -8.76
C LEU A 356 0.84 19.50 -8.04
N SER A 357 1.46 19.11 -6.93
CA SER A 357 0.96 18.04 -6.07
C SER A 357 -0.44 18.37 -5.52
N SER A 358 -0.66 19.60 -5.07
CA SER A 358 -1.96 20.05 -4.59
C SER A 358 -3.03 20.10 -5.67
N LEU A 359 -2.67 20.42 -6.90
CA LEU A 359 -3.59 20.36 -8.04
C LEU A 359 -3.99 18.91 -8.35
N ILE A 360 -3.05 18.00 -8.33
CA ILE A 360 -3.33 16.56 -8.55
C ILE A 360 -4.23 16.01 -7.45
N ASP A 361 -3.99 16.39 -6.19
CA ASP A 361 -4.80 15.98 -5.03
C ASP A 361 -6.27 16.45 -5.13
N GLN A 362 -6.55 17.51 -5.88
CA GLN A 362 -7.92 18.01 -6.09
C GLN A 362 -8.64 17.31 -7.25
N ILE A 363 -7.94 16.55 -8.09
CA ILE A 363 -8.56 15.85 -9.21
C ILE A 363 -9.38 14.68 -8.67
N PRO A 364 -10.70 14.62 -8.97
CA PRO A 364 -11.53 13.52 -8.50
C PRO A 364 -11.06 12.19 -9.12
N PHE A 365 -10.87 11.20 -8.28
CA PHE A 365 -10.57 9.85 -8.68
C PHE A 365 -11.87 9.05 -8.81
N ASN A 366 -12.52 9.20 -9.95
CA ASN A 366 -13.80 8.54 -10.22
C ASN A 366 -13.56 7.10 -10.64
N THR A 367 -13.39 6.21 -9.66
CA THR A 367 -13.52 4.78 -9.91
C THR A 367 -14.71 4.25 -9.13
N ASP A 368 -15.69 3.72 -9.84
CA ASP A 368 -16.80 2.99 -9.21
C ASP A 368 -16.32 1.79 -8.37
N SER A 369 -15.05 1.40 -8.54
CA SER A 369 -14.43 0.26 -7.86
C SER A 369 -13.90 0.57 -6.47
N LEU A 370 -13.56 1.84 -6.15
CA LEU A 370 -12.94 2.24 -4.88
C LEU A 370 -13.79 3.29 -4.16
N PRO A 371 -14.86 2.89 -3.44
CA PRO A 371 -15.79 3.82 -2.80
C PRO A 371 -15.14 4.69 -1.70
N THR A 372 -13.98 4.27 -1.19
CA THR A 372 -13.25 4.96 -0.12
C THR A 372 -12.29 6.03 -0.62
N VAL A 373 -12.01 6.10 -1.93
CA VAL A 373 -11.03 7.01 -2.52
C VAL A 373 -11.74 8.07 -3.34
N LYS A 374 -11.60 9.33 -2.95
CA LYS A 374 -12.26 10.48 -3.60
C LYS A 374 -11.38 11.23 -4.58
N THR A 375 -10.08 11.31 -4.31
CA THR A 375 -9.08 12.08 -5.08
C THR A 375 -7.83 11.24 -5.33
N TYR A 376 -6.97 11.68 -6.25
CA TYR A 376 -5.68 11.02 -6.45
C TYR A 376 -4.83 11.11 -5.19
N PRO A 377 -4.19 9.99 -4.77
CA PRO A 377 -3.43 9.95 -3.54
C PRO A 377 -2.10 10.71 -3.69
N ILE A 378 -1.86 11.66 -2.82
CA ILE A 378 -0.61 12.42 -2.74
C ILE A 378 -0.05 12.32 -1.32
N ASN A 379 1.24 11.98 -1.21
CA ASN A 379 1.96 12.03 0.06
C ASN A 379 2.83 13.29 0.13
N TYR A 380 2.53 14.17 1.09
CA TYR A 380 3.28 15.41 1.33
C TYR A 380 4.45 15.21 2.30
N ASN A 381 5.28 14.18 2.08
CA ASN A 381 6.41 13.91 2.95
C ASN A 381 7.46 15.05 2.87
N PRO A 382 7.79 15.74 3.99
CA PRO A 382 8.75 16.83 4.01
C PRO A 382 10.13 16.44 3.49
N ASN A 383 10.51 15.18 3.58
CA ASN A 383 11.81 14.70 3.11
C ASN A 383 12.03 14.94 1.62
N PHE A 384 10.99 14.87 0.78
CA PHE A 384 11.11 15.12 -0.65
C PHE A 384 11.50 16.57 -0.93
N TYR A 385 10.94 17.51 -0.17
CA TYR A 385 11.25 18.92 -0.26
C TYR A 385 12.66 19.24 0.25
N ILE A 386 13.07 18.60 1.35
CA ILE A 386 14.43 18.77 1.92
C ILE A 386 15.46 18.25 0.93
N ILE A 387 15.28 17.04 0.36
CA ILE A 387 16.17 16.45 -0.63
C ILE A 387 16.27 17.34 -1.88
N GLY A 388 15.13 17.79 -2.43
CA GLY A 388 15.11 18.68 -3.59
C GLY A 388 15.82 20.00 -3.35
N GLY A 389 15.60 20.62 -2.18
CA GLY A 389 16.26 21.87 -1.78
C GLY A 389 17.78 21.72 -1.59
N ILE A 390 18.22 20.70 -0.88
CA ILE A 390 19.64 20.38 -0.68
C ILE A 390 20.31 20.08 -2.03
N PHE A 391 19.67 19.29 -2.87
CA PHE A 391 20.19 18.97 -4.19
C PHE A 391 20.40 20.22 -5.04
N SER A 392 19.42 21.14 -5.06
CA SER A 392 19.52 22.42 -5.78
C SER A 392 20.79 23.20 -5.41
N ILE A 393 21.04 23.33 -4.10
CA ILE A 393 22.19 24.08 -3.59
C ILE A 393 23.51 23.37 -3.92
N ILE A 394 23.58 22.06 -3.70
CA ILE A 394 24.79 21.26 -3.94
C ILE A 394 25.15 21.30 -5.44
N THR A 395 24.16 21.01 -6.30
CA THR A 395 24.40 20.92 -7.76
C THR A 395 24.84 22.27 -8.33
N THR A 396 24.19 23.37 -7.91
CA THR A 396 24.55 24.69 -8.38
C THR A 396 25.90 25.16 -7.84
N TYR A 397 26.26 24.77 -6.62
CA TYR A 397 27.61 25.02 -6.09
C TYR A 397 28.69 24.34 -6.94
N PHE A 398 28.54 23.05 -7.22
CA PHE A 398 29.50 22.32 -8.05
C PHE A 398 29.53 22.80 -9.49
N ALA A 399 28.40 23.20 -10.04
CA ALA A 399 28.35 23.74 -11.41
C ALA A 399 29.01 25.13 -11.53
N GLY A 400 29.08 25.89 -10.42
CA GLY A 400 29.74 27.21 -10.39
C GLY A 400 31.20 27.18 -10.01
N TYR A 401 31.72 26.03 -9.55
CA TYR A 401 33.13 25.81 -9.19
C TYR A 401 33.97 25.46 -10.38
#